data_9826bd1a78ec55d9f046089ea5d2729e
#
_entry.id   9826bd1a78ec55d9f046089ea5d2729e
#
_cell.length_a   1.000
_cell.length_b   1.000
_cell.length_c   1.000
_cell.angle_alpha   90.00
_cell.angle_beta   90.00
_cell.angle_gamma   90.00
#
_symmetry.space_group_name_H-M   'P 1'
#
loop_
_entity.id
_entity.type
_entity.pdbx_description
1 polymer ?
#
loop_
_entity_poly.entity_id
_entity_poly.type
_entity_poly.pdbx_seq_one_letter_code
_entity_poly.pdbx_strand_id
1 'polypeptide(L)'
;MPPTITFWGVLASPFQLKMQAIADACRLEWRRFPAQANLAEAWMTLLRLRLDGQLGRIRRFGGFTPGLDEYPAVPYYRIDGGPFYYDSSDFAAHLASVEPRAAALIPDDPAMAFVVRLVDEAFDEWGLYMVHHNRWVTSARTNRMAADLVVEMG
;
A
#
# COMPACT_ATOMS: atom_id res chain seq x y z
N MET A 1 -4.23 20.23 10.32
CA MET A 1 -3.33 20.07 9.14
C MET A 1 -3.71 18.76 8.47
N PRO A 2 -3.62 18.64 7.13
CA PRO A 2 -3.83 17.36 6.48
C PRO A 2 -2.78 16.34 6.96
N PRO A 3 -3.14 15.05 7.04
CA PRO A 3 -2.20 14.02 7.45
C PRO A 3 -1.05 13.86 6.45
N THR A 4 0.12 13.56 6.96
CA THR A 4 1.30 13.22 6.15
C THR A 4 1.41 11.71 6.02
N ILE A 5 1.36 11.22 4.78
CA ILE A 5 1.41 9.79 4.50
C ILE A 5 2.83 9.39 4.08
N THR A 6 3.32 8.33 4.67
CA THR A 6 4.58 7.71 4.25
C THR A 6 4.33 6.28 3.82
N PHE A 7 4.73 5.96 2.60
CA PHE A 7 4.73 4.60 2.07
C PHE A 7 6.14 4.01 2.10
N TRP A 8 6.26 2.73 2.40
CA TRP A 8 7.47 1.94 2.18
C TRP A 8 7.16 0.85 1.18
N GLY A 9 7.69 0.98 -0.01
CA GLY A 9 7.42 0.03 -1.09
C GLY A 9 8.10 0.42 -2.39
N VAL A 10 7.87 -0.39 -3.42
CA VAL A 10 8.44 -0.25 -4.75
C VAL A 10 7.40 0.24 -5.75
N LEU A 11 7.81 1.05 -6.71
CA LEU A 11 6.91 1.60 -7.73
C LEU A 11 6.26 0.51 -8.60
N ALA A 12 6.93 -0.62 -8.74
CA ALA A 12 6.42 -1.75 -9.49
C ALA A 12 5.23 -2.47 -8.83
N SER A 13 4.95 -2.21 -7.55
CA SER A 13 3.84 -2.83 -6.85
C SER A 13 2.50 -2.20 -7.26
N PRO A 14 1.52 -2.98 -7.76
CA PRO A 14 0.18 -2.47 -8.05
C PRO A 14 -0.51 -1.94 -6.79
N PHE A 15 -0.31 -2.58 -5.65
CA PHE A 15 -0.85 -2.13 -4.36
C PHE A 15 -0.26 -0.80 -3.91
N GLN A 16 1.04 -0.57 -4.18
CA GLN A 16 1.67 0.73 -3.94
C GLN A 16 1.05 1.82 -4.81
N LEU A 17 0.81 1.54 -6.09
CA LEU A 17 0.17 2.47 -7.01
C LEU A 17 -1.29 2.75 -6.60
N LYS A 18 -2.02 1.73 -6.14
CA LYS A 18 -3.38 1.88 -5.59
C LYS A 18 -3.39 2.85 -4.40
N MET A 19 -2.51 2.66 -3.42
CA MET A 19 -2.42 3.56 -2.27
C MET A 19 -2.07 5.00 -2.66
N GLN A 20 -1.16 5.19 -3.61
CA GLN A 20 -0.79 6.51 -4.12
C GLN A 20 -1.97 7.17 -4.82
N ALA A 21 -2.67 6.43 -5.69
CA ALA A 21 -3.86 6.94 -6.39
C ALA A 21 -4.98 7.37 -5.41
N ILE A 22 -5.18 6.61 -4.32
CA ILE A 22 -6.11 6.97 -3.25
C ILE A 22 -5.68 8.29 -2.57
N ALA A 23 -4.40 8.42 -2.20
CA ALA A 23 -3.89 9.63 -1.58
C ALA A 23 -4.01 10.85 -2.51
N ASP A 24 -3.69 10.69 -3.80
CA ASP A 24 -3.81 11.74 -4.82
C ASP A 24 -5.27 12.16 -5.04
N ALA A 25 -6.20 11.20 -5.12
CA ALA A 25 -7.63 11.47 -5.25
C ALA A 25 -8.16 12.30 -4.05
N CYS A 26 -7.65 12.04 -2.86
CA CYS A 26 -7.95 12.80 -1.66
C CYS A 26 -7.13 14.10 -1.51
N ARG A 27 -6.26 14.41 -2.46
CA ARG A 27 -5.36 15.58 -2.45
C ARG A 27 -4.51 15.64 -1.18
N LEU A 28 -3.94 14.49 -0.79
CA LEU A 28 -3.09 14.35 0.38
C LEU A 28 -1.62 14.30 -0.02
N GLU A 29 -0.77 14.86 0.82
CA GLU A 29 0.67 14.78 0.64
C GLU A 29 1.18 13.41 1.08
N TRP A 30 2.03 12.82 0.24
CA TRP A 30 2.65 11.54 0.55
C TRP A 30 4.11 11.48 0.08
N ARG A 31 4.88 10.62 0.72
CA ARG A 31 6.26 10.32 0.35
C ARG A 31 6.46 8.81 0.23
N ARG A 32 7.19 8.39 -0.77
CA ARG A 32 7.55 6.98 -0.95
C ARG A 32 9.00 6.73 -0.53
N PHE A 33 9.19 5.84 0.40
CA PHE A 33 10.48 5.40 0.87
C PHE A 33 10.85 4.04 0.26
N PRO A 34 12.13 3.74 0.03
CA PRO A 34 13.28 4.62 0.29
C PRO A 34 13.51 5.72 -0.76
N ALA A 35 12.85 5.68 -1.92
CA ALA A 35 13.17 6.50 -3.10
C ALA A 35 13.15 8.03 -2.86
N GLN A 36 12.29 8.52 -1.98
CA GLN A 36 12.15 9.95 -1.67
C GLN A 36 12.69 10.31 -0.28
N ALA A 37 13.48 9.43 0.32
CA ALA A 37 14.13 9.68 1.60
C ALA A 37 15.60 10.03 1.41
N ASN A 38 16.16 10.82 2.32
CA ASN A 38 17.60 10.85 2.44
C ASN A 38 18.13 9.56 3.10
N LEU A 39 19.41 9.28 2.99
CA LEU A 39 20.00 8.03 3.46
C LEU A 39 19.73 7.75 4.95
N ALA A 40 19.80 8.77 5.81
CA ALA A 40 19.56 8.61 7.24
C ALA A 40 18.08 8.28 7.52
N GLU A 41 17.14 8.97 6.86
CA GLU A 41 15.70 8.67 6.97
C GLU A 41 15.37 7.26 6.49
N ALA A 42 15.95 6.84 5.36
CA ALA A 42 15.76 5.50 4.81
C ALA A 42 16.23 4.43 5.79
N TRP A 43 17.45 4.58 6.34
CA TRP A 43 18.00 3.65 7.30
C TRP A 43 17.20 3.59 8.62
N MET A 44 16.83 4.74 9.17
CA MET A 44 16.00 4.78 10.39
C MET A 44 14.64 4.13 10.16
N THR A 45 14.03 4.37 9.01
CA THR A 45 12.73 3.79 8.68
C THR A 45 12.85 2.27 8.48
N LEU A 46 13.89 1.79 7.80
CA LEU A 46 14.16 0.36 7.65
C LEU A 46 14.39 -0.33 8.98
N LEU A 47 15.20 0.30 9.85
CA LEU A 47 15.45 -0.24 11.20
C LEU A 47 14.15 -0.35 12.00
N ARG A 48 13.32 0.69 11.97
CA ARG A 48 12.02 0.69 12.63
C ARG A 48 11.10 -0.40 12.07
N LEU A 49 11.01 -0.54 10.72
CA LEU A 49 10.23 -1.59 10.10
C LEU A 49 10.69 -2.99 10.53
N ARG A 50 12.01 -3.23 10.57
CA ARG A 50 12.56 -4.51 11.04
C ARG A 50 12.19 -4.79 12.50
N LEU A 51 12.37 -3.81 13.37
CA LEU A 51 12.04 -3.94 14.80
C LEU A 51 10.54 -4.17 15.00
N ASP A 52 9.69 -3.38 14.35
CA ASP A 52 8.24 -3.50 14.45
C ASP A 52 7.74 -4.83 13.85
N GLY A 53 8.37 -5.32 12.78
CA GLY A 53 8.09 -6.64 12.21
C GLY A 53 8.46 -7.76 13.17
N GLN A 54 9.67 -7.74 13.76
CA GLN A 54 10.10 -8.74 14.74
C GLN A 54 9.24 -8.75 16.01
N LEU A 55 8.71 -7.59 16.40
CA LEU A 55 7.84 -7.45 17.56
C LEU A 55 6.37 -7.70 17.26
N GLY A 56 6.00 -8.08 16.02
CA GLY A 56 4.62 -8.30 15.59
C GLY A 56 3.74 -7.05 15.68
N ARG A 57 4.34 -5.86 15.55
CA ARG A 57 3.62 -4.58 15.64
C ARG A 57 3.06 -4.11 14.32
N ILE A 58 3.56 -4.63 13.19
CA ILE A 58 3.03 -4.34 11.86
C ILE A 58 1.77 -5.18 11.67
N ARG A 59 0.64 -4.53 11.45
CA ARG A 59 -0.69 -5.17 11.40
C ARG A 59 -1.57 -4.49 10.37
N ARG A 60 -2.70 -5.11 10.06
CA ARG A 60 -3.77 -4.46 9.30
C ARG A 60 -4.47 -3.41 10.18
N PHE A 61 -4.98 -2.36 9.56
CA PHE A 61 -5.86 -1.43 10.22
C PHE A 61 -7.19 -2.14 10.55
N GLY A 62 -7.80 -1.82 11.70
CA GLY A 62 -9.06 -2.47 12.09
C GLY A 62 -8.92 -3.84 12.77
N GLY A 63 -7.72 -4.41 12.82
CA GLY A 63 -7.44 -5.63 13.57
C GLY A 63 -8.07 -6.90 12.98
N PHE A 64 -8.55 -6.86 11.74
CA PHE A 64 -9.00 -8.06 11.05
C PHE A 64 -7.82 -8.99 10.84
N THR A 65 -7.91 -10.19 11.39
CA THR A 65 -6.93 -11.24 11.14
C THR A 65 -7.45 -12.04 9.95
N PRO A 66 -6.80 -11.96 8.78
CA PRO A 66 -7.20 -12.80 7.67
C PRO A 66 -7.01 -14.26 8.05
N GLY A 67 -7.91 -15.10 7.60
CA GLY A 67 -7.70 -16.53 7.67
C GLY A 67 -6.57 -16.90 6.72
N LEU A 68 -5.70 -17.81 7.16
CA LEU A 68 -4.73 -18.54 6.35
C LEU A 68 -3.70 -17.70 5.56
N ASP A 69 -2.48 -17.69 6.06
CA ASP A 69 -1.24 -17.38 5.33
C ASP A 69 -0.93 -15.93 4.95
N GLU A 70 -1.71 -14.94 5.34
CA GLU A 70 -1.29 -13.56 5.17
C GLU A 70 -0.24 -13.16 6.22
N TYR A 71 0.94 -12.84 5.74
CA TYR A 71 1.97 -12.20 6.53
C TYR A 71 2.18 -10.76 6.05
N PRO A 72 2.63 -9.85 6.91
CA PRO A 72 2.88 -8.47 6.53
C PRO A 72 3.85 -8.39 5.35
N ALA A 73 3.36 -7.87 4.23
CA ALA A 73 4.14 -7.70 3.01
C ALA A 73 4.16 -6.24 2.56
N VAL A 74 5.14 -5.87 1.76
CA VAL A 74 5.17 -4.54 1.12
C VAL A 74 4.00 -4.39 0.13
N PRO A 75 3.41 -3.19 0.04
CA PRO A 75 3.80 -1.93 0.65
C PRO A 75 3.30 -1.77 2.09
N TYR A 76 4.13 -1.13 2.91
CA TYR A 76 3.70 -0.66 4.22
C TYR A 76 3.35 0.82 4.15
N TYR A 77 2.46 1.27 5.04
CA TYR A 77 2.15 2.68 5.18
C TYR A 77 2.08 3.11 6.64
N ARG A 78 2.23 4.40 6.87
CA ARG A 78 1.96 5.06 8.15
C ARG A 78 1.40 6.45 7.90
N ILE A 79 0.60 6.94 8.84
CA ILE A 79 0.00 8.27 8.86
C ILE A 79 0.60 9.05 10.04
N ASP A 80 1.05 10.28 9.79
CA ASP A 80 1.63 11.20 10.80
C ASP A 80 2.74 10.59 11.66
N GLY A 81 3.60 9.75 11.05
CA GLY A 81 4.68 9.09 11.77
C GLY A 81 4.25 8.02 12.77
N GLY A 82 2.97 7.66 12.78
CA GLY A 82 2.38 6.62 13.62
C GLY A 82 2.93 5.20 13.37
N PRO A 83 2.22 4.16 13.81
CA PRO A 83 2.59 2.77 13.54
C PRO A 83 2.60 2.46 12.04
N PHE A 84 3.35 1.41 11.66
CA PHE A 84 3.25 0.86 10.33
C PHE A 84 2.09 -0.12 10.22
N TYR A 85 1.38 -0.01 9.11
CA TYR A 85 0.33 -0.91 8.69
C TYR A 85 0.66 -1.45 7.30
N TYR A 86 0.03 -2.53 6.91
CA TYR A 86 0.06 -3.09 5.56
C TYR A 86 -1.36 -3.22 5.03
N ASP A 87 -1.52 -3.64 3.77
CA ASP A 87 -2.77 -3.81 3.05
C ASP A 87 -3.34 -2.51 2.44
N SER A 88 -3.54 -2.57 1.13
CA SER A 88 -4.00 -1.40 0.35
C SER A 88 -5.49 -1.11 0.52
N SER A 89 -6.31 -2.12 0.79
CA SER A 89 -7.74 -1.97 1.03
C SER A 89 -7.99 -1.39 2.43
N ASP A 90 -7.25 -1.88 3.43
CA ASP A 90 -7.30 -1.32 4.78
C ASP A 90 -6.75 0.11 4.85
N PHE A 91 -5.83 0.48 3.94
CA PHE A 91 -5.38 1.87 3.82
C PHE A 91 -6.53 2.82 3.49
N ALA A 92 -7.42 2.45 2.58
CA ALA A 92 -8.59 3.25 2.24
C ALA A 92 -9.53 3.42 3.44
N ALA A 93 -9.78 2.33 4.19
CA ALA A 93 -10.61 2.36 5.40
C ALA A 93 -9.98 3.21 6.52
N HIS A 94 -8.65 3.05 6.73
CA HIS A 94 -7.91 3.85 7.70
C HIS A 94 -7.99 5.34 7.36
N LEU A 95 -7.72 5.66 6.09
CA LEU A 95 -7.73 7.05 5.64
C LEU A 95 -9.11 7.67 5.79
N ALA A 96 -10.18 6.95 5.42
CA ALA A 96 -11.56 7.40 5.60
C ALA A 96 -11.92 7.67 7.07
N SER A 97 -11.29 6.96 8.01
CA SER A 97 -11.53 7.15 9.45
C SER A 97 -10.85 8.37 10.06
N VAL A 98 -9.79 8.90 9.46
CA VAL A 98 -8.97 9.98 10.02
C VAL A 98 -8.99 11.27 9.19
N GLU A 99 -9.42 11.21 7.93
CA GLU A 99 -9.38 12.33 7.00
C GLU A 99 -10.73 12.53 6.31
N PRO A 100 -11.45 13.64 6.59
CA PRO A 100 -12.77 13.88 6.02
C PRO A 100 -12.82 13.87 4.49
N ARG A 101 -11.73 14.25 3.80
CA ARG A 101 -11.65 14.21 2.33
C ARG A 101 -11.67 12.79 1.77
N ALA A 102 -11.34 11.82 2.61
CA ALA A 102 -11.34 10.41 2.25
C ALA A 102 -12.65 9.69 2.62
N ALA A 103 -13.60 10.35 3.29
CA ALA A 103 -14.85 9.72 3.73
C ALA A 103 -15.62 9.09 2.57
N ALA A 104 -15.60 9.71 1.39
CA ALA A 104 -16.28 9.17 0.20
C ALA A 104 -15.66 7.89 -0.39
N LEU A 105 -14.47 7.46 0.08
CA LEU A 105 -13.87 6.18 -0.34
C LEU A 105 -14.69 4.97 0.14
N ILE A 106 -15.40 5.13 1.25
CA ILE A 106 -16.27 4.09 1.81
C ILE A 106 -17.69 4.65 1.80
N PRO A 107 -18.57 4.21 0.89
CA PRO A 107 -19.95 4.66 0.84
C PRO A 107 -20.73 4.34 2.13
N ASP A 108 -21.58 5.26 2.56
CA ASP A 108 -22.46 5.05 3.72
C ASP A 108 -23.55 4.01 3.46
N ASP A 109 -23.99 3.87 2.19
CA ASP A 109 -24.95 2.85 1.80
C ASP A 109 -24.33 1.46 1.84
N PRO A 110 -24.87 0.52 2.66
CA PRO A 110 -24.26 -0.81 2.83
C PRO A 110 -24.17 -1.64 1.54
N ALA A 111 -25.15 -1.49 0.64
CA ALA A 111 -25.14 -2.23 -0.62
C ALA A 111 -24.04 -1.70 -1.54
N MET A 112 -23.89 -0.38 -1.61
CA MET A 112 -22.81 0.24 -2.39
C MET A 112 -21.44 -0.05 -1.77
N ALA A 113 -21.31 0.00 -0.44
CA ALA A 113 -20.08 -0.39 0.26
C ALA A 113 -19.69 -1.84 -0.03
N PHE A 114 -20.65 -2.74 -0.08
CA PHE A 114 -20.42 -4.14 -0.48
C PHE A 114 -19.92 -4.24 -1.92
N VAL A 115 -20.55 -3.54 -2.87
CA VAL A 115 -20.12 -3.54 -4.29
C VAL A 115 -18.71 -2.99 -4.43
N VAL A 116 -18.38 -1.89 -3.75
CA VAL A 116 -17.02 -1.31 -3.77
C VAL A 116 -16.01 -2.32 -3.27
N ARG A 117 -16.27 -2.98 -2.14
CA ARG A 117 -15.37 -4.03 -1.60
C ARG A 117 -15.23 -5.22 -2.54
N LEU A 118 -16.33 -5.68 -3.13
CA LEU A 118 -16.31 -6.80 -4.07
C LEU A 118 -15.45 -6.49 -5.31
N VAL A 119 -15.56 -5.28 -5.84
CA VAL A 119 -14.74 -4.82 -6.98
C VAL A 119 -13.28 -4.71 -6.56
N ASP A 120 -13.01 -4.16 -5.38
CA ASP A 120 -11.67 -4.01 -4.84
C ASP A 120 -10.97 -5.37 -4.69
N GLU A 121 -11.61 -6.33 -4.03
CA GLU A 121 -11.11 -7.72 -3.89
C GLU A 121 -10.91 -8.41 -5.25
N ALA A 122 -11.84 -8.21 -6.18
CA ALA A 122 -11.71 -8.80 -7.51
C ALA A 122 -10.47 -8.26 -8.25
N PHE A 123 -10.13 -6.98 -8.09
CA PHE A 123 -8.92 -6.41 -8.67
C PHE A 123 -7.66 -6.81 -7.91
N ASP A 124 -7.72 -6.93 -6.61
CA ASP A 124 -6.58 -7.36 -5.80
C ASP A 124 -6.22 -8.83 -6.06
N GLU A 125 -7.20 -9.70 -6.26
CA GLU A 125 -6.99 -11.12 -6.52
C GLU A 125 -6.76 -11.41 -8.02
N TRP A 126 -7.76 -11.17 -8.87
CA TRP A 126 -7.68 -11.52 -10.29
C TRP A 126 -6.85 -10.53 -11.10
N GLY A 127 -6.95 -9.25 -10.78
CA GLY A 127 -6.16 -8.21 -11.42
C GLY A 127 -4.67 -8.44 -11.25
N LEU A 128 -4.26 -8.97 -10.10
CA LEU A 128 -2.86 -9.31 -9.83
C LEU A 128 -2.32 -10.37 -10.80
N TYR A 129 -3.09 -11.42 -11.11
CA TYR A 129 -2.71 -12.42 -12.11
C TYR A 129 -2.53 -11.81 -13.50
N MET A 130 -3.42 -10.91 -13.91
CA MET A 130 -3.30 -10.21 -15.19
C MET A 130 -2.04 -9.32 -15.24
N VAL A 131 -1.75 -8.60 -14.15
CA VAL A 131 -0.54 -7.77 -14.02
C VAL A 131 0.72 -8.65 -14.10
N HIS A 132 0.76 -9.76 -13.39
CA HIS A 132 1.89 -10.70 -13.41
C HIS A 132 2.06 -11.33 -14.79
N HIS A 133 0.99 -11.80 -15.42
CA HIS A 133 1.05 -12.37 -16.76
C HIS A 133 1.58 -11.35 -17.78
N ASN A 134 1.04 -10.14 -17.77
CA ASN A 134 1.50 -9.08 -18.67
C ASN A 134 2.96 -8.72 -18.43
N ARG A 135 3.38 -8.60 -17.19
CA ARG A 135 4.73 -8.20 -16.78
C ARG A 135 5.78 -9.26 -17.12
N TRP A 136 5.52 -10.53 -16.83
CA TRP A 136 6.52 -11.59 -16.87
C TRP A 136 6.42 -12.50 -18.07
N VAL A 137 5.28 -12.53 -18.75
CA VAL A 137 5.05 -13.38 -19.92
C VAL A 137 4.95 -12.53 -21.19
N THR A 138 3.97 -11.65 -21.28
CA THR A 138 3.72 -10.85 -22.50
C THR A 138 4.86 -9.89 -22.80
N SER A 139 5.39 -9.22 -21.79
CA SER A 139 6.48 -8.24 -21.91
C SER A 139 7.87 -8.84 -21.69
N ALA A 140 8.01 -10.17 -21.67
CA ALA A 140 9.26 -10.85 -21.32
C ALA A 140 10.47 -10.43 -22.20
N ARG A 141 10.23 -10.13 -23.48
CA ARG A 141 11.30 -9.73 -24.42
C ARG A 141 11.82 -8.31 -24.21
N THR A 142 11.01 -7.45 -23.64
CA THR A 142 11.33 -6.02 -23.40
C THR A 142 11.26 -5.67 -21.93
N ASN A 143 11.51 -6.63 -21.06
CA ASN A 143 11.17 -6.58 -19.64
C ASN A 143 11.85 -5.41 -18.88
N ARG A 144 11.44 -4.20 -19.22
CA ARG A 144 11.87 -2.96 -18.57
C ARG A 144 11.58 -2.99 -17.08
N MET A 145 10.44 -3.58 -16.69
CA MET A 145 10.03 -3.67 -15.30
C MET A 145 11.01 -4.50 -14.44
N ALA A 146 11.62 -5.55 -15.00
CA ALA A 146 12.64 -6.31 -14.29
C ALA A 146 13.89 -5.46 -14.05
N ALA A 147 14.29 -4.66 -15.04
CA ALA A 147 15.42 -3.73 -14.89
C ALA A 147 15.10 -2.64 -13.83
N ASP A 148 13.91 -2.07 -13.88
CA ASP A 148 13.46 -1.06 -12.89
C ASP A 148 13.43 -1.64 -11.47
N LEU A 149 12.95 -2.88 -11.28
CA LEU A 149 12.96 -3.57 -9.99
C LEU A 149 14.38 -3.81 -9.46
N VAL A 150 15.31 -4.20 -10.31
CA VAL A 150 16.72 -4.37 -9.91
C VAL A 150 17.29 -3.04 -9.41
N VAL A 151 16.98 -1.93 -10.07
CA VAL A 151 17.43 -0.59 -9.66
C VAL A 151 16.78 -0.16 -8.32
N GLU A 152 15.51 -0.51 -8.10
CA GLU A 152 14.81 -0.12 -6.85
C GLU A 152 15.19 -0.98 -5.64
N MET A 153 15.57 -2.23 -5.84
CA MET A 153 15.85 -3.20 -4.76
C MET A 153 17.33 -3.45 -4.51
N GLY A 154 18.20 -3.08 -5.45
CA GLY A 154 19.64 -3.27 -5.37
C GLY A 154 20.36 -2.17 -4.67
#